data_182f635adce07aa40bd70a0471b9364f
#
_entry.id   182f635adce07aa40bd70a0471b9364f
#
_cell.length_a   1.000
_cell.length_b   1.000
_cell.length_c   1.000
_cell.angle_alpha   90.00
_cell.angle_beta   90.00
_cell.angle_gamma   90.00
#
_symmetry.space_group_name_H-M   'P 1'
#
loop_
_entity.id
_entity.type
_entity.pdbx_description
1 polymer ?
#
loop_
_entity_poly.entity_id
_entity_poly.type
_entity_poly.pdbx_seq_one_letter_code
_entity_poly.pdbx_strand_id
1 'polypeptide(L)'
;MATQVQFRRVTSGEHSAFTGAVGEVTVDTQKKTVCIHDATTIGGFALLLEDGSNSSFSLGSLSSCALKFAGDPNTGIISAGADQISLVTGGFARLTIDSSGVVTIPGNVNITGNIVVNGSTDFSDQLALILALS
;
A
#
# COMPACT_ATOMS: atom_id res chain seq x y z
N MET A 1 44.58 1.41 12.81
CA MET A 1 43.53 0.37 12.95
C MET A 1 42.20 1.07 12.83
N ALA A 2 41.31 0.58 11.98
CA ALA A 2 39.95 1.09 11.93
C ALA A 2 39.20 0.66 13.20
N THR A 3 38.66 1.60 13.96
CA THR A 3 37.82 1.31 15.13
C THR A 3 36.45 0.85 14.65
N GLN A 4 36.10 -0.42 14.93
CA GLN A 4 34.79 -0.96 14.57
C GLN A 4 33.80 -0.61 15.70
N VAL A 5 32.73 0.12 15.33
CA VAL A 5 31.58 0.33 16.23
C VAL A 5 30.62 -0.82 16.04
N GLN A 6 30.24 -1.50 17.13
CA GLN A 6 29.23 -2.56 17.11
C GLN A 6 28.00 -2.08 17.89
N PHE A 7 26.85 -2.13 17.23
CA PHE A 7 25.57 -1.90 17.88
C PHE A 7 25.14 -3.18 18.65
N ARG A 8 24.24 -3.01 19.62
CA ARG A 8 23.58 -4.14 20.28
C ARG A 8 22.85 -4.97 19.21
N ARG A 9 23.13 -6.27 19.20
CA ARG A 9 22.53 -7.25 18.30
C ARG A 9 21.62 -8.18 19.08
N VAL A 10 20.39 -8.33 18.66
CA VAL A 10 19.38 -9.17 19.32
C VAL A 10 18.57 -9.92 18.26
N THR A 11 17.90 -10.98 18.69
CA THR A 11 16.91 -11.67 17.87
C THR A 11 15.58 -10.92 17.84
N SER A 12 14.70 -11.24 16.89
CA SER A 12 13.35 -10.65 16.86
C SER A 12 12.55 -10.95 18.14
N GLY A 13 12.75 -12.12 18.73
CA GLY A 13 12.13 -12.50 20.00
C GLY A 13 12.61 -11.64 21.18
N GLU A 14 13.90 -11.35 21.26
CA GLU A 14 14.47 -10.45 22.27
C GLU A 14 14.01 -9.01 22.05
N HIS A 15 13.91 -8.53 20.79
CA HIS A 15 13.33 -7.22 20.49
C HIS A 15 11.90 -7.06 20.98
N SER A 16 11.07 -8.10 20.82
CA SER A 16 9.66 -8.06 21.25
C SER A 16 9.45 -7.93 22.76
N ALA A 17 10.52 -8.07 23.55
CA ALA A 17 10.50 -7.91 24.99
C ALA A 17 11.38 -6.75 25.49
N PHE A 18 12.02 -6.02 24.58
CA PHE A 18 13.01 -4.99 24.92
C PHE A 18 12.50 -3.58 24.61
N THR A 19 12.62 -2.68 25.58
CA THR A 19 12.40 -1.25 25.41
C THR A 19 13.73 -0.53 25.53
N GLY A 20 14.28 -0.05 24.42
CA GLY A 20 15.56 0.68 24.42
C GLY A 20 15.40 2.14 24.84
N ALA A 21 16.49 2.77 25.21
CA ALA A 21 16.53 4.21 25.54
C ALA A 21 16.18 5.08 24.33
N VAL A 22 15.82 6.34 24.57
CA VAL A 22 15.57 7.31 23.49
C VAL A 22 16.80 7.43 22.58
N GLY A 23 16.62 7.18 21.28
CA GLY A 23 17.69 7.23 20.30
C GLY A 23 18.64 6.03 20.32
N GLU A 24 18.40 5.01 21.15
CA GLU A 24 19.20 3.79 21.10
C GLU A 24 18.96 3.07 19.78
N VAL A 25 20.06 2.61 19.16
CA VAL A 25 20.07 1.89 17.91
C VAL A 25 20.45 0.44 18.16
N THR A 26 19.61 -0.49 17.72
CA THR A 26 19.87 -1.94 17.82
C THR A 26 19.75 -2.60 16.44
N VAL A 27 20.29 -3.81 16.31
CA VAL A 27 20.21 -4.61 15.08
C VAL A 27 19.40 -5.88 15.37
N ASP A 28 18.30 -6.06 14.66
CA ASP A 28 17.57 -7.33 14.62
C ASP A 28 18.29 -8.26 13.64
N THR A 29 18.92 -9.31 14.16
CA THR A 29 19.76 -10.23 13.37
C THR A 29 18.93 -11.21 12.55
N GLN A 30 17.68 -11.46 12.89
CA GLN A 30 16.77 -12.34 12.17
C GLN A 30 16.09 -11.60 11.02
N LYS A 31 15.56 -10.40 11.30
CA LYS A 31 14.95 -9.53 10.26
C LYS A 31 15.98 -8.76 9.45
N LYS A 32 17.27 -8.78 9.86
CA LYS A 32 18.38 -8.06 9.19
C LYS A 32 18.11 -6.56 9.03
N THR A 33 17.46 -5.96 10.01
CA THR A 33 17.13 -4.54 10.03
C THR A 33 17.67 -3.85 11.27
N VAL A 34 17.71 -2.53 11.20
CA VAL A 34 18.06 -1.67 12.32
C VAL A 34 16.77 -1.17 12.97
N CYS A 35 16.74 -1.13 14.32
CA CYS A 35 15.62 -0.57 15.08
C CYS A 35 16.10 0.66 15.85
N ILE A 36 15.28 1.70 15.86
CA ILE A 36 15.48 2.92 16.65
C ILE A 36 14.46 2.93 17.78
N HIS A 37 14.90 3.22 19.00
CA HIS A 37 14.08 3.18 20.20
C HIS A 37 13.71 4.58 20.70
N ASP A 38 12.57 4.68 21.40
CA ASP A 38 11.99 5.90 21.96
C ASP A 38 11.73 5.84 23.47
N ALA A 39 12.25 4.81 24.17
CA ALA A 39 12.03 4.49 25.57
C ALA A 39 10.57 4.10 25.94
N THR A 40 9.67 3.96 24.98
CA THR A 40 8.24 3.64 25.21
C THR A 40 7.77 2.47 24.37
N THR A 41 8.16 2.41 23.13
CA THR A 41 7.72 1.37 22.20
C THR A 41 8.55 0.09 22.38
N ILE A 42 7.89 -0.99 22.78
CA ILE A 42 8.54 -2.30 22.89
C ILE A 42 8.97 -2.75 21.48
N GLY A 43 10.22 -3.15 21.33
CA GLY A 43 10.80 -3.54 20.06
C GLY A 43 11.31 -2.38 19.21
N GLY A 44 10.98 -1.13 19.56
CA GLY A 44 11.36 0.05 18.79
C GLY A 44 10.73 0.10 17.39
N PHE A 45 11.29 0.94 16.54
CA PHE A 45 10.84 1.14 15.14
C PHE A 45 11.86 0.56 14.19
N ALA A 46 11.48 -0.50 13.47
CA ALA A 46 12.33 -1.11 12.46
C ALA A 46 12.44 -0.22 11.22
N LEU A 47 13.66 -0.07 10.69
CA LEU A 47 13.87 0.60 9.42
C LEU A 47 13.39 -0.28 8.27
N LEU A 48 12.92 0.36 7.19
CA LEU A 48 12.51 -0.32 5.97
C LEU A 48 13.71 -1.03 5.32
N LEU A 49 13.54 -2.29 4.96
CA LEU A 49 14.52 -3.01 4.14
C LEU A 49 14.47 -2.49 2.69
N GLU A 50 15.57 -2.62 1.97
CA GLU A 50 15.70 -2.17 0.57
C GLU A 50 14.61 -2.79 -0.33
N ASP A 51 14.29 -4.05 -0.12
CA ASP A 51 13.25 -4.80 -0.86
C ASP A 51 11.83 -4.57 -0.32
N GLY A 52 11.68 -3.79 0.76
CA GLY A 52 10.40 -3.52 1.41
C GLY A 52 9.76 -4.74 2.09
N SER A 53 10.45 -5.87 2.21
CA SER A 53 9.89 -7.13 2.70
C SER A 53 9.41 -7.07 4.16
N ASN A 54 9.87 -6.09 4.94
CA ASN A 54 9.44 -5.86 6.32
C ASN A 54 8.36 -4.75 6.45
N SER A 55 7.82 -4.25 5.33
CA SER A 55 6.75 -3.26 5.33
C SER A 55 5.39 -3.91 5.20
N SER A 56 4.46 -3.49 6.02
CA SER A 56 3.03 -3.73 5.85
C SER A 56 2.30 -2.40 5.97
N PHE A 57 1.47 -2.10 4.99
CA PHE A 57 0.67 -0.88 5.02
C PHE A 57 -0.65 -1.15 5.74
N SER A 58 -1.13 -0.19 6.53
CA SER A 58 -2.50 -0.22 7.04
C SER A 58 -3.48 -0.20 5.88
N LEU A 59 -4.73 -0.63 6.12
CA LEU A 59 -5.76 -0.60 5.06
C LEU A 59 -6.01 0.81 4.52
N GLY A 60 -5.78 1.82 5.34
CA GLY A 60 -6.11 3.22 5.01
C GLY A 60 -7.60 3.51 5.03
N SER A 61 -7.96 4.70 4.60
CA SER A 61 -9.34 5.15 4.45
C SER A 61 -9.43 6.21 3.35
N LEU A 62 -10.63 6.59 2.94
CA LEU A 62 -10.84 7.66 1.96
C LEU A 62 -10.28 9.02 2.41
N SER A 63 -10.25 9.28 3.73
CA SER A 63 -9.69 10.52 4.30
C SER A 63 -8.19 10.44 4.58
N SER A 64 -7.63 9.24 4.67
CA SER A 64 -6.19 9.01 4.92
C SER A 64 -5.74 7.70 4.29
N CYS A 65 -5.25 7.78 3.07
CA CYS A 65 -4.81 6.62 2.29
C CYS A 65 -3.63 5.90 2.95
N ALA A 66 -3.51 4.60 2.71
CA ALA A 66 -2.40 3.77 3.18
C ALA A 66 -1.08 4.19 2.53
N LEU A 67 -1.09 4.31 1.19
CA LEU A 67 -0.04 4.95 0.41
C LEU A 67 -0.54 6.30 -0.04
N LYS A 68 0.09 7.38 0.41
CA LYS A 68 -0.37 8.76 0.20
C LYS A 68 0.78 9.71 -0.05
N PHE A 69 0.46 10.88 -0.56
CA PHE A 69 1.42 11.97 -0.74
C PHE A 69 1.50 12.85 0.51
N ALA A 70 2.71 13.35 0.82
CA ALA A 70 2.88 14.33 1.89
C ALA A 70 2.07 15.60 1.56
N GLY A 71 1.22 16.01 2.50
CA GLY A 71 0.33 17.17 2.31
C GLY A 71 -1.00 16.89 1.61
N ASP A 72 -1.20 15.68 1.07
CA ASP A 72 -2.48 15.25 0.47
C ASP A 72 -2.86 13.82 0.97
N PRO A 73 -3.33 13.68 2.20
CA PRO A 73 -3.56 12.39 2.82
C PRO A 73 -4.71 11.60 2.21
N ASN A 74 -5.63 12.25 1.50
CA ASN A 74 -6.83 11.66 0.90
C ASN A 74 -6.67 11.35 -0.61
N THR A 75 -5.43 11.39 -1.11
CA THR A 75 -5.06 10.95 -2.46
C THR A 75 -4.02 9.85 -2.36
N GLY A 76 -4.28 8.69 -2.98
CA GLY A 76 -3.39 7.54 -2.90
C GLY A 76 -4.07 6.20 -3.11
N ILE A 77 -3.60 5.18 -2.40
CA ILE A 77 -4.09 3.80 -2.49
C ILE A 77 -4.59 3.35 -1.12
N ILE A 78 -5.73 2.67 -1.11
CA ILE A 78 -6.32 2.01 0.07
C ILE A 78 -6.71 0.57 -0.25
N SER A 79 -6.89 -0.22 0.82
CA SER A 79 -7.67 -1.46 0.79
C SER A 79 -8.98 -1.23 1.54
N ALA A 80 -10.10 -1.20 0.83
CA ALA A 80 -11.42 -0.98 1.44
C ALA A 80 -11.93 -2.16 2.26
N GLY A 81 -11.29 -3.33 2.13
CA GLY A 81 -11.58 -4.58 2.84
C GLY A 81 -10.67 -5.70 2.36
N ALA A 82 -10.92 -6.93 2.81
CA ALA A 82 -10.17 -8.10 2.36
C ALA A 82 -10.29 -8.26 0.84
N ASP A 83 -9.17 -8.55 0.19
CA ASP A 83 -9.06 -8.80 -1.26
C ASP A 83 -9.58 -7.64 -2.14
N GLN A 84 -9.53 -6.39 -1.63
CA GLN A 84 -9.98 -5.19 -2.34
C GLN A 84 -8.87 -4.16 -2.41
N ILE A 85 -8.83 -3.41 -3.52
CA ILE A 85 -7.93 -2.28 -3.69
C ILE A 85 -8.66 -1.11 -4.35
N SER A 86 -8.38 0.11 -3.92
CA SER A 86 -8.94 1.31 -4.53
C SER A 86 -7.89 2.39 -4.74
N LEU A 87 -7.97 3.08 -5.87
CA LEU A 87 -7.29 4.34 -6.13
C LEU A 87 -8.21 5.48 -5.71
N VAL A 88 -7.68 6.38 -4.90
CA VAL A 88 -8.42 7.48 -4.29
C VAL A 88 -7.81 8.81 -4.71
N THR A 89 -8.65 9.79 -5.03
CA THR A 89 -8.22 11.19 -5.18
C THR A 89 -9.26 12.10 -4.52
N GLY A 90 -8.77 13.06 -3.70
CA GLY A 90 -9.62 14.01 -3.01
C GLY A 90 -10.67 13.35 -2.10
N GLY A 91 -10.36 12.17 -1.53
CA GLY A 91 -11.27 11.43 -0.66
C GLY A 91 -12.36 10.62 -1.38
N PHE A 92 -12.25 10.44 -2.71
CA PHE A 92 -13.19 9.64 -3.50
C PHE A 92 -12.47 8.48 -4.19
N ALA A 93 -13.03 7.27 -4.10
CA ALA A 93 -12.56 6.15 -4.89
C ALA A 93 -12.83 6.41 -6.38
N ARG A 94 -11.78 6.37 -7.20
CA ARG A 94 -11.84 6.59 -8.66
C ARG A 94 -11.76 5.29 -9.46
N LEU A 95 -11.14 4.28 -8.88
CA LEU A 95 -11.11 2.92 -9.38
C LEU A 95 -11.13 2.00 -8.18
N THR A 96 -11.93 0.97 -8.24
CA THR A 96 -11.98 -0.09 -7.22
C THR A 96 -11.92 -1.44 -7.90
N ILE A 97 -11.11 -2.35 -7.36
CA ILE A 97 -11.14 -3.78 -7.68
C ILE A 97 -11.71 -4.45 -6.43
N ASP A 98 -12.86 -5.10 -6.56
CA ASP A 98 -13.50 -5.79 -5.45
C ASP A 98 -12.96 -7.23 -5.24
N SER A 99 -13.42 -7.90 -4.20
CA SER A 99 -13.01 -9.26 -3.86
C SER A 99 -13.38 -10.32 -4.92
N SER A 100 -14.25 -10.00 -5.86
CA SER A 100 -14.60 -10.85 -7.00
C SER A 100 -13.75 -10.56 -8.24
N GLY A 101 -12.87 -9.55 -8.17
CA GLY A 101 -12.03 -9.09 -9.27
C GLY A 101 -12.75 -8.14 -10.24
N VAL A 102 -13.95 -7.65 -9.90
CA VAL A 102 -14.66 -6.66 -10.72
C VAL A 102 -14.02 -5.30 -10.56
N VAL A 103 -13.68 -4.67 -11.68
CA VAL A 103 -13.14 -3.31 -11.74
C VAL A 103 -14.29 -2.32 -11.94
N THR A 104 -14.45 -1.41 -11.00
CA THR A 104 -15.44 -0.34 -11.07
C THR A 104 -14.77 1.02 -11.16
N ILE A 105 -15.20 1.85 -12.10
CA ILE A 105 -14.81 3.25 -12.24
C ILE A 105 -16.08 4.09 -12.16
N PRO A 106 -16.34 4.81 -11.05
CA PRO A 106 -17.59 5.56 -10.83
C PRO A 106 -17.62 6.90 -11.56
N GLY A 107 -17.14 6.95 -12.79
CA GLY A 107 -17.06 8.16 -13.61
C GLY A 107 -16.79 7.83 -15.07
N ASN A 108 -16.65 8.86 -15.87
CA ASN A 108 -16.32 8.70 -17.28
C ASN A 108 -14.87 8.26 -17.46
N VAL A 109 -14.64 7.35 -18.41
CA VAL A 109 -13.32 6.94 -18.86
C VAL A 109 -13.04 7.56 -20.21
N ASN A 110 -12.01 8.40 -20.30
CA ASN A 110 -11.54 8.94 -21.57
C ASN A 110 -10.40 8.07 -22.10
N ILE A 111 -10.64 7.38 -23.21
CA ILE A 111 -9.67 6.50 -23.88
C ILE A 111 -9.27 7.13 -25.17
N THR A 112 -7.99 7.52 -25.31
CA THR A 112 -7.43 8.12 -26.52
C THR A 112 -6.97 7.11 -27.56
N GLY A 113 -6.97 5.81 -27.20
CA GLY A 113 -6.60 4.68 -28.05
C GLY A 113 -7.78 3.76 -28.34
N ASN A 114 -7.50 2.57 -28.84
CA ASN A 114 -8.51 1.54 -29.11
C ASN A 114 -8.86 0.78 -27.84
N ILE A 115 -10.14 0.44 -27.65
CA ILE A 115 -10.60 -0.52 -26.66
C ILE A 115 -10.58 -1.90 -27.32
N VAL A 116 -9.83 -2.84 -26.72
CA VAL A 116 -9.85 -4.25 -27.14
C VAL A 116 -10.63 -5.02 -26.10
N VAL A 117 -11.76 -5.62 -26.48
CA VAL A 117 -12.58 -6.47 -25.63
C VAL A 117 -12.36 -7.92 -26.07
N ASN A 118 -11.66 -8.71 -25.22
CA ASN A 118 -11.48 -10.14 -25.43
C ASN A 118 -12.63 -10.91 -24.78
N GLY A 119 -13.65 -11.22 -25.56
CA GLY A 119 -14.81 -11.98 -25.10
C GLY A 119 -16.11 -11.50 -25.75
N SER A 120 -17.10 -12.38 -25.84
CA SER A 120 -18.43 -12.04 -26.33
C SER A 120 -19.16 -11.24 -25.27
N THR A 121 -19.23 -9.93 -25.40
CA THR A 121 -20.07 -9.10 -24.57
C THR A 121 -20.62 -7.93 -25.35
N ASP A 122 -21.86 -7.80 -25.32
CA ASP A 122 -22.90 -6.76 -25.40
C ASP A 122 -22.60 -5.38 -26.07
N PHE A 123 -21.36 -5.04 -26.38
CA PHE A 123 -21.08 -3.86 -27.20
C PHE A 123 -21.55 -4.02 -28.65
N SER A 124 -21.56 -5.24 -29.16
CA SER A 124 -22.07 -5.51 -30.52
C SER A 124 -23.59 -5.32 -30.61
N ASP A 125 -24.34 -5.63 -29.58
CA ASP A 125 -25.79 -5.49 -29.56
C ASP A 125 -26.24 -4.02 -29.44
N GLN A 126 -25.53 -3.23 -28.59
CA GLN A 126 -25.83 -1.80 -28.49
C GLN A 126 -25.40 -1.02 -29.71
N LEU A 127 -24.26 -1.37 -30.34
CA LEU A 127 -23.81 -0.74 -31.58
C LEU A 127 -24.72 -1.13 -32.76
N ALA A 128 -25.14 -2.40 -32.81
CA ALA A 128 -26.10 -2.90 -33.83
C ALA A 128 -27.47 -2.24 -33.70
N LEU A 129 -27.93 -1.99 -32.44
CA LEU A 129 -29.19 -1.28 -32.20
C LEU A 129 -29.13 0.19 -32.63
N ILE A 130 -28.01 0.87 -32.40
CA ILE A 130 -27.80 2.26 -32.88
C ILE A 130 -27.73 2.34 -34.39
N LEU A 131 -27.07 1.38 -35.07
CA LEU A 131 -27.02 1.33 -36.54
C LEU A 131 -28.37 0.94 -37.16
N ALA A 132 -29.20 0.16 -36.48
CA ALA A 132 -30.51 -0.26 -36.96
C ALA A 132 -31.60 0.85 -36.85
N LEU A 133 -31.31 1.90 -36.05
CA LEU A 133 -32.22 3.04 -35.81
C LEU A 133 -31.80 4.30 -36.56
N SER A 134 -30.71 4.26 -37.35
CA SER A 134 -30.23 5.32 -38.24
C SER A 134 -30.57 5.02 -39.69
#